data_73a89702cd44ffc80674cfbebed5f0c6
#
_entry.id   73a89702cd44ffc80674cfbebed5f0c6
#
_cell.length_a   1.000
_cell.length_b   1.000
_cell.length_c   1.000
_cell.angle_alpha   90.00
_cell.angle_beta   90.00
_cell.angle_gamma   90.00
#
_symmetry.space_group_name_H-M   'P 1'
#
loop_
_entity.id
_entity.type
_entity.pdbx_description
1 polymer ?
#
loop_
_entity_poly.entity_id
_entity_poly.type
_entity_poly.pdbx_seq_one_letter_code
_entity_poly.pdbx_strand_id
1 'polypeptide(L)'
;MEGELASRVIAMRDEATFRVKAGLAEMLKGGVIMDVVNAEQAKIAEDAGAAAVMALERVPADIRRDGGVARMSDPILVREIQESVTIPVMAKARIGHFVEAQVLEALEVDYVDESEVLTPADEANHIDKWAFKVPFVCGATNLGEALRRIGEGAAMIRSKGEAGTGDIVEAVRHMRKIRGEIKRLTVMDEAELATAAKEHQAPLPLVREVAEKGKLPVVLFCAGGIATPADASLMMQLGAESVFVGSGIFKSDDPARRAAAIVEATTHHRDALRVARASEGLGQAMQSLETRKLDEQQLLANRGW
;
A
#
# COMPACT_ATOMS: atom_id res chain seq x y z
N MET A 1 7.07 -26.01 17.73
CA MET A 1 6.04 -25.35 16.91
C MET A 1 6.45 -23.97 16.41
N GLU A 2 6.77 -22.98 17.27
CA GLU A 2 7.18 -21.63 16.78
C GLU A 2 8.46 -21.64 15.93
N GLY A 3 9.50 -22.38 16.33
CA GLY A 3 10.74 -22.47 15.55
C GLY A 3 10.57 -23.18 14.20
N GLU A 4 9.64 -24.10 14.10
CA GLU A 4 9.34 -24.85 12.88
C GLU A 4 8.52 -23.99 11.90
N LEU A 5 7.57 -23.21 12.39
CA LEU A 5 6.81 -22.24 11.60
C LEU A 5 7.72 -21.12 11.07
N ALA A 6 8.62 -20.62 11.89
CA ALA A 6 9.58 -19.59 11.52
C ALA A 6 10.57 -20.08 10.45
N SER A 7 11.08 -21.31 10.59
CA SER A 7 11.95 -21.95 9.58
C SER A 7 11.19 -22.17 8.27
N ARG A 8 9.91 -22.52 8.34
CA ARG A 8 9.05 -22.68 7.17
C ARG A 8 8.81 -21.35 6.42
N VAL A 9 8.57 -20.25 7.12
CA VAL A 9 8.40 -18.92 6.48
C VAL A 9 9.66 -18.49 5.73
N ILE A 10 10.85 -18.71 6.29
CA ILE A 10 12.11 -18.41 5.59
C ILE A 10 12.27 -19.30 4.36
N ALA A 11 12.04 -20.62 4.49
CA ALA A 11 12.15 -21.55 3.37
C ALA A 11 11.18 -21.19 2.24
N MET A 12 9.93 -20.84 2.56
CA MET A 12 8.92 -20.42 1.55
C MET A 12 9.31 -19.12 0.86
N ARG A 13 10.00 -18.20 1.53
CA ARG A 13 10.50 -16.96 0.91
C ARG A 13 11.70 -17.20 -0.01
N ASP A 14 12.44 -18.26 0.20
CA ASP A 14 13.53 -18.68 -0.69
C ASP A 14 13.04 -19.43 -1.94
N GLU A 15 11.76 -19.81 -1.98
CA GLU A 15 11.17 -20.44 -3.16
C GLU A 15 11.18 -19.50 -4.38
N ALA A 16 11.37 -20.08 -5.56
CA ALA A 16 11.43 -19.32 -6.82
C ALA A 16 10.17 -18.49 -7.04
N THR A 17 8.99 -18.99 -6.66
CA THR A 17 7.70 -18.30 -6.76
C THR A 17 7.65 -17.01 -5.94
N PHE A 18 8.12 -17.00 -4.70
CA PHE A 18 8.13 -15.79 -3.87
C PHE A 18 9.16 -14.77 -4.37
N ARG A 19 10.31 -15.23 -4.86
CA ARG A 19 11.33 -14.34 -5.46
C ARG A 19 10.78 -13.60 -6.68
N VAL A 20 9.96 -14.27 -7.50
CA VAL A 20 9.28 -13.63 -8.64
C VAL A 20 8.27 -12.58 -8.14
N LYS A 21 7.43 -12.91 -7.15
CA LYS A 21 6.48 -11.97 -6.54
C LYS A 21 7.17 -10.71 -5.99
N ALA A 22 8.24 -10.90 -5.23
CA ALA A 22 9.02 -9.79 -4.68
C ALA A 22 9.72 -8.97 -5.78
N GLY A 23 10.23 -9.64 -6.82
CA GLY A 23 10.84 -9.00 -7.98
C GLY A 23 9.85 -8.12 -8.77
N LEU A 24 8.63 -8.58 -8.96
CA LEU A 24 7.55 -7.79 -9.56
C LEU A 24 7.27 -6.53 -8.71
N ALA A 25 7.19 -6.65 -7.40
CA ALA A 25 7.00 -5.52 -6.50
C ALA A 25 8.17 -4.51 -6.56
N GLU A 26 9.43 -4.99 -6.66
CA GLU A 26 10.62 -4.15 -6.81
C GLU A 26 10.58 -3.29 -8.10
N MET A 27 9.96 -3.77 -9.17
CA MET A 27 9.84 -3.03 -10.44
C MET A 27 9.01 -1.75 -10.32
N LEU A 28 8.17 -1.63 -9.31
CA LEU A 28 7.28 -0.47 -9.10
C LEU A 28 7.94 0.67 -8.30
N LYS A 29 9.17 0.48 -7.83
CA LYS A 29 9.90 1.49 -7.05
C LYS A 29 10.10 2.80 -7.82
N GLY A 30 9.95 3.89 -7.11
CA GLY A 30 10.09 5.24 -7.67
C GLY A 30 8.88 5.74 -8.44
N GLY A 31 7.86 4.91 -8.60
CA GLY A 31 6.65 5.23 -9.35
C GLY A 31 5.48 5.67 -8.48
N VAL A 32 4.34 5.84 -9.13
CA VAL A 32 3.04 6.13 -8.52
C VAL A 32 2.06 5.04 -8.93
N ILE A 33 1.38 4.44 -7.96
CA ILE A 33 0.24 3.56 -8.20
C ILE A 33 -1.03 4.40 -8.01
N MET A 34 -1.92 4.42 -9.00
CA MET A 34 -3.11 5.25 -8.98
C MET A 34 -4.37 4.41 -8.82
N ASP A 35 -5.20 4.73 -7.80
CA ASP A 35 -6.52 4.12 -7.64
C ASP A 35 -7.48 4.66 -8.69
N VAL A 36 -8.08 3.80 -9.49
CA VAL A 36 -8.98 4.15 -10.60
C VAL A 36 -10.29 3.40 -10.52
N VAL A 37 -11.38 4.00 -11.02
CA VAL A 37 -12.73 3.42 -10.94
C VAL A 37 -13.35 3.12 -12.31
N ASN A 38 -12.63 3.38 -13.39
CA ASN A 38 -13.04 3.10 -14.77
C ASN A 38 -11.85 3.19 -15.74
N ALA A 39 -12.07 2.78 -16.99
CA ALA A 39 -11.08 2.81 -18.05
C ALA A 39 -10.56 4.22 -18.39
N GLU A 40 -11.40 5.26 -18.29
CA GLU A 40 -10.99 6.65 -18.53
C GLU A 40 -9.95 7.11 -17.51
N GLN A 41 -10.19 6.86 -16.23
CA GLN A 41 -9.23 7.18 -15.17
C GLN A 41 -7.95 6.36 -15.29
N ALA A 42 -8.05 5.09 -15.73
CA ALA A 42 -6.89 4.25 -15.97
C ALA A 42 -6.00 4.81 -17.09
N LYS A 43 -6.61 5.32 -18.18
CA LYS A 43 -5.88 6.01 -19.25
C LYS A 43 -5.22 7.30 -18.76
N ILE A 44 -5.93 8.11 -17.98
CA ILE A 44 -5.34 9.32 -17.37
C ILE A 44 -4.11 8.96 -16.53
N ALA A 45 -4.20 7.88 -15.76
CA ALA A 45 -3.09 7.42 -14.92
C ALA A 45 -1.89 6.95 -15.77
N GLU A 46 -2.12 6.13 -16.79
CA GLU A 46 -1.08 5.66 -17.71
C GLU A 46 -0.42 6.83 -18.47
N ASP A 47 -1.21 7.74 -19.02
CA ASP A 47 -0.73 8.91 -19.76
C ASP A 47 0.08 9.87 -18.86
N ALA A 48 -0.24 9.93 -17.57
CA ALA A 48 0.52 10.66 -16.57
C ALA A 48 1.85 9.97 -16.15
N GLY A 49 2.08 8.73 -16.55
CA GLY A 49 3.28 7.95 -16.21
C GLY A 49 3.16 7.16 -14.90
N ALA A 50 1.96 6.72 -14.53
CA ALA A 50 1.79 5.80 -13.41
C ALA A 50 2.56 4.48 -13.65
N ALA A 51 3.12 3.91 -12.59
CA ALA A 51 3.79 2.60 -12.65
C ALA A 51 2.80 1.43 -12.66
N ALA A 52 1.61 1.64 -12.11
CA ALA A 52 0.51 0.69 -12.08
C ALA A 52 -0.80 1.42 -11.75
N VAL A 53 -1.94 0.76 -11.98
CA VAL A 53 -3.24 1.21 -11.50
C VAL A 53 -3.84 0.20 -10.53
N MET A 54 -4.68 0.69 -9.61
CA MET A 54 -5.46 -0.10 -8.66
C MET A 54 -6.94 0.03 -9.00
N ALA A 55 -7.55 -1.04 -9.47
CA ALA A 55 -8.97 -1.06 -9.80
C ALA A 55 -9.84 -1.08 -8.53
N LEU A 56 -10.72 -0.10 -8.42
CA LEU A 56 -11.73 0.02 -7.35
C LEU A 56 -13.11 0.31 -7.93
N GLU A 57 -14.14 -0.11 -7.24
CA GLU A 57 -15.51 0.29 -7.55
C GLU A 57 -15.76 1.76 -7.18
N ARG A 58 -15.17 2.22 -6.08
CA ARG A 58 -15.24 3.60 -5.56
C ARG A 58 -13.89 4.00 -4.98
N VAL A 59 -13.45 5.23 -5.23
CA VAL A 59 -12.27 5.76 -4.55
C VAL A 59 -12.52 5.89 -3.03
N PRO A 60 -11.47 5.82 -2.20
CA PRO A 60 -11.65 5.81 -0.73
C PRO A 60 -12.48 6.96 -0.16
N ALA A 61 -12.42 8.16 -0.75
CA ALA A 61 -13.25 9.29 -0.34
C ALA A 61 -14.76 9.03 -0.53
N ASP A 62 -15.13 8.35 -1.62
CA ASP A 62 -16.52 7.97 -1.88
C ASP A 62 -16.97 6.84 -0.96
N ILE A 63 -16.10 5.86 -0.67
CA ILE A 63 -16.38 4.81 0.31
C ILE A 63 -16.72 5.42 1.69
N ARG A 64 -15.95 6.45 2.11
CA ARG A 64 -16.23 7.16 3.36
C ARG A 64 -17.55 7.90 3.35
N ARG A 65 -17.82 8.64 2.27
CA ARG A 65 -19.03 9.44 2.13
C ARG A 65 -20.30 8.59 2.09
N ASP A 66 -20.26 7.51 1.30
CA ASP A 66 -21.46 6.70 1.02
C ASP A 66 -21.73 5.68 2.13
N GLY A 67 -20.68 5.30 2.89
CA GLY A 67 -20.78 4.29 3.94
C GLY A 67 -21.10 2.89 3.40
N GLY A 68 -21.61 2.04 4.26
CA GLY A 68 -22.01 0.67 3.92
C GLY A 68 -20.83 -0.29 3.76
N VAL A 69 -21.08 -1.44 3.12
CA VAL A 69 -20.08 -2.48 2.91
C VAL A 69 -19.37 -2.27 1.58
N ALA A 70 -18.07 -1.95 1.62
CA ALA A 70 -17.21 -1.90 0.45
C ALA A 70 -16.61 -3.28 0.17
N ARG A 71 -16.69 -3.74 -1.07
CA ARG A 71 -16.30 -5.08 -1.52
C ARG A 71 -15.30 -5.01 -2.68
N MET A 72 -14.83 -6.18 -3.10
CA MET A 72 -14.10 -6.36 -4.36
C MET A 72 -14.89 -5.73 -5.53
N SER A 73 -14.18 -5.12 -6.47
CA SER A 73 -14.76 -4.57 -7.70
C SER A 73 -15.41 -5.65 -8.58
N ASP A 74 -16.44 -5.26 -9.35
CA ASP A 74 -17.04 -6.13 -10.34
C ASP A 74 -15.96 -6.66 -11.31
N PRO A 75 -15.93 -7.96 -11.62
CA PRO A 75 -15.01 -8.54 -12.59
C PRO A 75 -15.04 -7.90 -13.99
N ILE A 76 -16.19 -7.38 -14.42
CA ILE A 76 -16.33 -6.67 -15.70
C ILE A 76 -15.50 -5.38 -15.65
N LEU A 77 -15.64 -4.60 -14.58
CA LEU A 77 -14.87 -3.37 -14.36
C LEU A 77 -13.35 -3.63 -14.36
N VAL A 78 -12.93 -4.70 -13.68
CA VAL A 78 -11.50 -5.07 -13.62
C VAL A 78 -10.98 -5.36 -15.04
N ARG A 79 -11.72 -6.14 -15.84
CA ARG A 79 -11.35 -6.46 -17.23
C ARG A 79 -11.33 -5.23 -18.14
N GLU A 80 -12.33 -4.34 -18.02
CA GLU A 80 -12.35 -3.09 -18.80
C GLU A 80 -11.12 -2.22 -18.51
N ILE A 81 -10.67 -2.17 -17.25
CA ILE A 81 -9.45 -1.48 -16.87
C ILE A 81 -8.22 -2.19 -17.46
N GLN A 82 -8.11 -3.53 -17.34
CA GLN A 82 -7.00 -4.31 -17.91
C GLN A 82 -6.89 -4.12 -19.41
N GLU A 83 -8.02 -4.09 -20.14
CA GLU A 83 -8.04 -3.90 -21.59
C GLU A 83 -7.69 -2.46 -22.00
N SER A 84 -7.82 -1.48 -21.11
CA SER A 84 -7.61 -0.08 -21.42
C SER A 84 -6.16 0.39 -21.28
N VAL A 85 -5.31 -0.31 -20.53
CA VAL A 85 -3.93 0.11 -20.20
C VAL A 85 -2.92 -1.00 -20.49
N THR A 86 -1.65 -0.63 -20.62
CA THR A 86 -0.51 -1.56 -20.78
C THR A 86 0.32 -1.73 -19.51
N ILE A 87 0.09 -0.87 -18.51
CA ILE A 87 0.74 -0.94 -17.19
C ILE A 87 0.02 -1.95 -16.29
N PRO A 88 0.71 -2.49 -15.26
CA PRO A 88 0.12 -3.47 -14.34
C PRO A 88 -1.19 -3.00 -13.70
N VAL A 89 -2.14 -3.92 -13.54
CA VAL A 89 -3.43 -3.70 -12.89
C VAL A 89 -3.51 -4.47 -11.58
N MET A 90 -3.71 -3.75 -10.49
CA MET A 90 -3.97 -4.30 -9.16
C MET A 90 -5.47 -4.26 -8.86
N ALA A 91 -5.94 -5.12 -7.96
CA ALA A 91 -7.29 -5.03 -7.42
C ALA A 91 -7.33 -5.37 -5.94
N LYS A 92 -8.39 -4.91 -5.22
CA LYS A 92 -8.51 -5.08 -3.78
C LYS A 92 -9.43 -6.24 -3.42
N ALA A 93 -8.97 -7.07 -2.46
CA ALA A 93 -9.78 -8.04 -1.74
C ALA A 93 -10.02 -7.56 -0.31
N ARG A 94 -11.14 -7.93 0.29
CA ARG A 94 -11.43 -7.69 1.70
C ARG A 94 -10.49 -8.51 2.59
N ILE A 95 -10.14 -7.97 3.74
CA ILE A 95 -9.33 -8.69 4.73
C ILE A 95 -10.00 -10.02 5.07
N GLY A 96 -9.24 -11.13 4.97
CA GLY A 96 -9.67 -12.49 5.23
C GLY A 96 -10.53 -13.14 4.15
N HIS A 97 -10.91 -12.41 3.11
CA HIS A 97 -11.78 -12.94 2.06
C HIS A 97 -10.99 -13.66 0.95
N PHE A 98 -10.48 -14.85 1.25
CA PHE A 98 -9.65 -15.62 0.32
C PHE A 98 -10.36 -15.94 -1.01
N VAL A 99 -11.70 -16.03 -1.04
CA VAL A 99 -12.43 -16.29 -2.28
C VAL A 99 -12.42 -15.07 -3.21
N GLU A 100 -12.50 -13.83 -2.68
CA GLU A 100 -12.29 -12.63 -3.51
C GLU A 100 -10.88 -12.65 -4.13
N ALA A 101 -9.86 -13.02 -3.38
CA ALA A 101 -8.50 -13.16 -3.91
C ALA A 101 -8.39 -14.26 -4.98
N GLN A 102 -9.10 -15.39 -4.83
CA GLN A 102 -9.17 -16.44 -5.86
C GLN A 102 -9.82 -15.93 -7.15
N VAL A 103 -10.90 -15.15 -7.04
CA VAL A 103 -11.54 -14.51 -8.19
C VAL A 103 -10.59 -13.56 -8.89
N LEU A 104 -9.88 -12.70 -8.14
CA LEU A 104 -8.91 -11.75 -8.70
C LEU A 104 -7.72 -12.46 -9.37
N GLU A 105 -7.21 -13.54 -8.75
CA GLU A 105 -6.16 -14.35 -9.38
C GLU A 105 -6.65 -15.02 -10.67
N ALA A 106 -7.90 -15.50 -10.71
CA ALA A 106 -8.52 -16.05 -11.92
C ALA A 106 -8.78 -15.00 -13.01
N LEU A 107 -8.88 -13.72 -12.65
CA LEU A 107 -8.93 -12.59 -13.57
C LEU A 107 -7.54 -12.16 -14.06
N GLU A 108 -6.48 -12.84 -13.59
CA GLU A 108 -5.08 -12.56 -13.94
C GLU A 108 -4.67 -11.12 -13.63
N VAL A 109 -5.14 -10.55 -12.49
CA VAL A 109 -4.61 -9.26 -12.02
C VAL A 109 -3.14 -9.42 -11.63
N ASP A 110 -2.35 -8.37 -11.81
CA ASP A 110 -0.91 -8.41 -11.55
C ASP A 110 -0.58 -8.43 -10.06
N TYR A 111 -1.45 -7.84 -9.21
CA TYR A 111 -1.31 -7.82 -7.74
C TYR A 111 -2.69 -7.81 -7.08
N VAL A 112 -2.79 -8.42 -5.89
CA VAL A 112 -3.96 -8.33 -5.01
C VAL A 112 -3.60 -7.50 -3.78
N ASP A 113 -4.36 -6.45 -3.49
CA ASP A 113 -4.24 -5.69 -2.24
C ASP A 113 -5.30 -6.21 -1.25
N GLU A 114 -4.88 -6.97 -0.23
CA GLU A 114 -5.72 -7.30 0.91
C GLU A 114 -5.83 -6.06 1.79
N SER A 115 -6.98 -5.37 1.68
CA SER A 115 -7.07 -3.96 2.02
C SER A 115 -8.07 -3.65 3.12
N GLU A 116 -7.61 -2.86 4.10
CA GLU A 116 -8.43 -2.23 5.15
C GLU A 116 -9.39 -1.17 4.61
N VAL A 117 -9.17 -0.68 3.38
CA VAL A 117 -10.07 0.28 2.72
C VAL A 117 -11.44 -0.36 2.46
N LEU A 118 -11.45 -1.64 2.10
CA LEU A 118 -12.69 -2.42 2.01
C LEU A 118 -13.17 -2.85 3.40
N THR A 119 -14.43 -3.23 3.51
CA THR A 119 -14.99 -3.74 4.76
C THR A 119 -14.44 -5.14 5.04
N PRO A 120 -13.78 -5.39 6.18
CA PRO A 120 -13.25 -6.71 6.49
C PRO A 120 -14.32 -7.81 6.40
N ALA A 121 -13.94 -8.98 5.91
CA ALA A 121 -14.77 -10.18 5.91
C ALA A 121 -14.46 -11.10 7.09
N ASP A 122 -13.24 -10.99 7.63
CA ASP A 122 -12.80 -11.72 8.82
C ASP A 122 -12.07 -10.73 9.76
N GLU A 123 -12.46 -10.74 11.04
CA GLU A 123 -11.86 -9.85 12.04
C GLU A 123 -10.57 -10.41 12.65
N ALA A 124 -10.37 -11.73 12.55
CA ALA A 124 -9.27 -12.43 13.20
C ALA A 124 -8.19 -12.93 12.22
N ASN A 125 -8.59 -13.30 11.00
CA ASN A 125 -7.68 -13.96 10.07
C ASN A 125 -7.47 -13.13 8.81
N HIS A 126 -6.20 -13.05 8.39
CA HIS A 126 -5.82 -12.58 7.06
C HIS A 126 -5.72 -13.75 6.08
N ILE A 127 -5.71 -13.44 4.78
CA ILE A 127 -5.55 -14.43 3.72
C ILE A 127 -4.15 -15.08 3.84
N ASP A 128 -4.07 -16.40 3.72
CA ASP A 128 -2.79 -17.11 3.52
C ASP A 128 -2.31 -16.87 2.08
N LYS A 129 -1.38 -15.94 1.93
CA LYS A 129 -0.86 -15.48 0.64
C LYS A 129 0.14 -16.45 0.00
N TRP A 130 0.61 -17.43 0.78
CA TRP A 130 1.45 -18.50 0.27
C TRP A 130 0.70 -19.45 -0.66
N ALA A 131 -0.63 -19.55 -0.50
CA ALA A 131 -1.50 -20.38 -1.34
C ALA A 131 -1.71 -19.84 -2.76
N PHE A 132 -1.28 -18.60 -3.05
CA PHE A 132 -1.51 -17.90 -4.31
C PHE A 132 -0.22 -17.72 -5.12
N LYS A 133 -0.35 -17.57 -6.44
CA LYS A 133 0.76 -17.21 -7.35
C LYS A 133 0.90 -15.71 -7.51
N VAL A 134 -0.22 -14.98 -7.45
CA VAL A 134 -0.25 -13.51 -7.54
C VAL A 134 0.43 -12.88 -6.33
N PRO A 135 1.25 -11.81 -6.50
CA PRO A 135 1.82 -11.08 -5.38
C PRO A 135 0.76 -10.29 -4.60
N PHE A 136 0.90 -10.26 -3.27
CA PHE A 136 0.00 -9.52 -2.39
C PHE A 136 0.65 -8.24 -1.86
N VAL A 137 -0.19 -7.20 -1.79
CA VAL A 137 0.06 -5.94 -1.11
C VAL A 137 -0.74 -5.92 0.19
N CYS A 138 -0.16 -5.42 1.29
CA CYS A 138 -0.86 -5.23 2.55
C CYS A 138 -0.50 -3.89 3.20
N GLY A 139 -1.45 -3.31 3.90
CA GLY A 139 -1.25 -2.12 4.72
C GLY A 139 -0.63 -2.44 6.07
N ALA A 140 0.17 -1.50 6.61
CA ALA A 140 0.68 -1.57 7.96
C ALA A 140 0.78 -0.18 8.61
N THR A 141 0.58 -0.12 9.93
CA THR A 141 0.70 1.10 10.75
C THR A 141 2.00 1.12 11.55
N ASN A 142 2.65 -0.03 11.71
CA ASN A 142 3.87 -0.25 12.49
C ASN A 142 4.64 -1.47 11.97
N LEU A 143 5.86 -1.66 12.49
CA LEU A 143 6.74 -2.76 12.06
C LEU A 143 6.15 -4.15 12.37
N GLY A 144 5.54 -4.31 13.54
CA GLY A 144 4.95 -5.60 13.94
C GLY A 144 3.87 -6.05 12.96
N GLU A 145 2.97 -5.13 12.59
CA GLU A 145 1.94 -5.40 11.58
C GLU A 145 2.56 -5.73 10.21
N ALA A 146 3.56 -4.95 9.77
CA ALA A 146 4.28 -5.23 8.53
C ALA A 146 4.89 -6.64 8.51
N LEU A 147 5.56 -7.03 9.61
CA LEU A 147 6.20 -8.34 9.72
C LEU A 147 5.20 -9.50 9.78
N ARG A 148 4.03 -9.31 10.39
CA ARG A 148 2.96 -10.32 10.35
C ARG A 148 2.45 -10.52 8.92
N ARG A 149 2.19 -9.45 8.18
CA ARG A 149 1.76 -9.53 6.76
C ARG A 149 2.82 -10.20 5.88
N ILE A 150 4.11 -9.90 6.10
CA ILE A 150 5.22 -10.57 5.40
C ILE A 150 5.28 -12.06 5.79
N GLY A 151 5.07 -12.39 7.05
CA GLY A 151 4.98 -13.77 7.52
C GLY A 151 3.86 -14.58 6.86
N GLU A 152 2.77 -13.93 6.49
CA GLU A 152 1.64 -14.49 5.74
C GLU A 152 1.88 -14.56 4.22
N GLY A 153 3.02 -14.05 3.73
CA GLY A 153 3.40 -14.09 2.31
C GLY A 153 3.17 -12.80 1.52
N ALA A 154 2.97 -11.66 2.17
CA ALA A 154 2.90 -10.38 1.47
C ALA A 154 4.24 -10.04 0.78
N ALA A 155 4.19 -9.69 -0.49
CA ALA A 155 5.35 -9.30 -1.32
C ALA A 155 5.60 -7.78 -1.32
N MET A 156 4.66 -7.02 -0.80
CA MET A 156 4.72 -5.57 -0.70
C MET A 156 4.00 -5.10 0.56
N ILE A 157 4.61 -4.16 1.27
CA ILE A 157 3.98 -3.43 2.37
C ILE A 157 3.77 -1.98 1.95
N ARG A 158 2.61 -1.43 2.30
CA ARG A 158 2.35 0.01 2.23
C ARG A 158 1.93 0.54 3.61
N SER A 159 2.17 1.83 3.87
CA SER A 159 1.49 2.43 5.01
C SER A 159 -0.03 2.38 4.81
N LYS A 160 -0.79 2.24 5.88
CA LYS A 160 -2.25 2.40 5.79
C LYS A 160 -2.62 3.88 5.57
N GLY A 161 -1.96 4.79 6.28
CA GLY A 161 -2.37 6.18 6.33
C GLY A 161 -3.82 6.29 6.78
N GLU A 162 -4.56 7.27 6.25
CA GLU A 162 -6.01 7.33 6.37
C GLU A 162 -6.60 7.65 4.99
N ALA A 163 -6.85 6.59 4.22
CA ALA A 163 -7.24 6.67 2.82
C ALA A 163 -8.53 7.49 2.62
N GLY A 164 -8.56 8.33 1.58
CA GLY A 164 -9.73 9.15 1.22
C GLY A 164 -9.91 10.43 2.03
N THR A 165 -9.00 10.75 2.95
CA THR A 165 -9.08 11.99 3.74
C THR A 165 -8.42 13.19 3.07
N GLY A 166 -7.39 12.96 2.24
CA GLY A 166 -6.53 14.04 1.73
C GLY A 166 -5.67 14.69 2.82
N ASP A 167 -5.54 14.04 4.00
CA ASP A 167 -4.72 14.44 5.13
C ASP A 167 -3.59 13.43 5.31
N ILE A 168 -2.36 13.88 5.11
CA ILE A 168 -1.16 13.03 5.09
C ILE A 168 -0.68 12.60 6.48
N VAL A 169 -1.23 13.16 7.56
CA VAL A 169 -0.68 13.03 8.92
C VAL A 169 -0.52 11.58 9.38
N GLU A 170 -1.48 10.71 9.09
CA GLU A 170 -1.41 9.30 9.49
C GLU A 170 -0.36 8.52 8.67
N ALA A 171 -0.27 8.78 7.37
CA ALA A 171 0.77 8.15 6.55
C ALA A 171 2.19 8.54 7.03
N VAL A 172 2.39 9.82 7.38
CA VAL A 172 3.66 10.29 7.99
C VAL A 172 3.92 9.58 9.32
N ARG A 173 2.90 9.45 10.19
CA ARG A 173 3.00 8.75 11.47
C ARG A 173 3.41 7.29 11.28
N HIS A 174 2.75 6.57 10.39
CA HIS A 174 3.03 5.16 10.11
C HIS A 174 4.44 4.98 9.53
N MET A 175 4.83 5.76 8.53
CA MET A 175 6.17 5.68 7.94
C MET A 175 7.27 5.97 8.97
N ARG A 176 7.10 7.03 9.77
CA ARG A 176 8.07 7.35 10.82
C ARG A 176 8.14 6.26 11.89
N LYS A 177 6.99 5.67 12.25
CA LYS A 177 6.94 4.57 13.21
C LYS A 177 7.66 3.33 12.69
N ILE A 178 7.31 2.85 11.49
CA ILE A 178 7.96 1.68 10.85
C ILE A 178 9.47 1.92 10.73
N ARG A 179 9.89 3.06 10.16
CA ARG A 179 11.32 3.38 9.98
C ARG A 179 12.07 3.54 11.31
N GLY A 180 11.44 4.13 12.30
CA GLY A 180 12.00 4.28 13.64
C GLY A 180 12.16 2.95 14.37
N GLU A 181 11.20 2.04 14.22
CA GLU A 181 11.25 0.69 14.79
C GLU A 181 12.32 -0.15 14.09
N ILE A 182 12.42 -0.11 12.76
CA ILE A 182 13.52 -0.74 12.00
C ILE A 182 14.87 -0.24 12.52
N LYS A 183 15.05 1.08 12.62
CA LYS A 183 16.31 1.66 13.12
C LYS A 183 16.66 1.18 14.54
N ARG A 184 15.67 1.01 15.41
CA ARG A 184 15.93 0.48 16.77
C ARG A 184 16.44 -0.95 16.75
N LEU A 185 15.87 -1.82 15.90
CA LEU A 185 16.32 -3.20 15.79
C LEU A 185 17.79 -3.31 15.38
N THR A 186 18.33 -2.41 14.55
CA THR A 186 19.71 -2.50 14.06
C THR A 186 20.80 -2.33 15.13
N VAL A 187 20.44 -1.91 16.33
CA VAL A 187 21.38 -1.70 17.45
C VAL A 187 21.11 -2.63 18.64
N MET A 188 20.14 -3.54 18.52
CA MET A 188 19.74 -4.50 19.55
C MET A 188 20.64 -5.76 19.51
N ASP A 189 20.91 -6.30 20.70
CA ASP A 189 21.53 -7.63 20.82
C ASP A 189 20.49 -8.75 20.62
N GLU A 190 20.95 -10.01 20.63
CA GLU A 190 20.10 -11.17 20.36
C GLU A 190 18.97 -11.34 21.40
N ALA A 191 19.22 -11.03 22.68
CA ALA A 191 18.20 -11.13 23.73
C ALA A 191 17.15 -10.03 23.58
N GLU A 192 17.58 -8.82 23.21
CA GLU A 192 16.70 -7.69 22.90
C GLU A 192 15.86 -7.95 21.66
N LEU A 193 16.44 -8.57 20.59
CA LEU A 193 15.69 -8.96 19.39
C LEU A 193 14.61 -10.00 19.69
N ALA A 194 14.91 -10.97 20.57
CA ALA A 194 13.92 -11.95 21.01
C ALA A 194 12.76 -11.29 21.79
N THR A 195 13.05 -10.25 22.59
CA THR A 195 12.03 -9.47 23.28
C THR A 195 11.22 -8.63 22.31
N ALA A 196 11.89 -7.92 21.38
CA ALA A 196 11.25 -7.13 20.34
C ALA A 196 10.30 -7.99 19.47
N ALA A 197 10.68 -9.22 19.14
CA ALA A 197 9.82 -10.14 18.40
C ALA A 197 8.49 -10.43 19.13
N LYS A 198 8.54 -10.60 20.46
CA LYS A 198 7.34 -10.78 21.31
C LYS A 198 6.49 -9.50 21.34
N GLU A 199 7.11 -8.34 21.52
CA GLU A 199 6.42 -7.05 21.55
C GLU A 199 5.75 -6.71 20.20
N HIS A 200 6.43 -7.01 19.09
CA HIS A 200 5.90 -6.84 17.74
C HIS A 200 4.92 -7.96 17.32
N GLN A 201 4.79 -9.03 18.12
CA GLN A 201 4.02 -10.22 17.77
C GLN A 201 4.39 -10.73 16.37
N ALA A 202 5.68 -10.77 16.09
CA ALA A 202 6.24 -11.08 14.77
C ALA A 202 7.25 -12.25 14.85
N PRO A 203 7.42 -13.03 13.77
CA PRO A 203 8.38 -14.11 13.73
C PRO A 203 9.82 -13.61 14.00
N LEU A 204 10.50 -14.16 15.01
CA LEU A 204 11.86 -13.76 15.37
C LEU A 204 12.85 -13.80 14.19
N PRO A 205 12.80 -14.77 13.25
CA PRO A 205 13.67 -14.73 12.08
C PRO A 205 13.48 -13.50 11.18
N LEU A 206 12.25 -13.00 11.03
CA LEU A 206 11.99 -11.77 10.29
C LEU A 206 12.52 -10.53 11.03
N VAL A 207 12.40 -10.51 12.36
CA VAL A 207 12.97 -9.44 13.19
C VAL A 207 14.49 -9.40 13.06
N ARG A 208 15.17 -10.55 13.10
CA ARG A 208 16.62 -10.68 12.88
C ARG A 208 17.02 -10.18 11.49
N GLU A 209 16.30 -10.59 10.46
CA GLU A 209 16.56 -10.18 9.08
C GLU A 209 16.45 -8.66 8.92
N VAL A 210 15.44 -8.03 9.53
CA VAL A 210 15.28 -6.57 9.52
C VAL A 210 16.39 -5.88 10.30
N ALA A 211 16.80 -6.43 11.44
CA ALA A 211 17.93 -5.90 12.23
C ALA A 211 19.23 -5.91 11.42
N GLU A 212 19.52 -7.02 10.74
CA GLU A 212 20.71 -7.18 9.90
C GLU A 212 20.70 -6.26 8.68
N LYS A 213 19.55 -6.20 7.96
CA LYS A 213 19.44 -5.45 6.69
C LYS A 213 19.14 -3.96 6.88
N GLY A 214 18.65 -3.53 8.03
CA GLY A 214 18.19 -2.17 8.29
C GLY A 214 16.98 -1.75 7.43
N LYS A 215 16.24 -2.71 6.86
CA LYS A 215 15.06 -2.49 6.03
C LYS A 215 14.15 -3.72 6.05
N LEU A 216 12.89 -3.55 5.61
CA LEU A 216 11.99 -4.68 5.36
C LEU A 216 12.56 -5.61 4.28
N PRO A 217 12.27 -6.91 4.35
CA PRO A 217 12.66 -7.88 3.30
C PRO A 217 11.86 -7.75 2.01
N VAL A 218 10.85 -6.90 1.98
CA VAL A 218 10.03 -6.53 0.82
C VAL A 218 9.95 -5.02 0.72
N VAL A 219 9.44 -4.49 -0.41
CA VAL A 219 9.30 -3.05 -0.64
C VAL A 219 8.34 -2.40 0.35
N LEU A 220 8.64 -1.16 0.74
CA LEU A 220 7.83 -0.33 1.62
C LEU A 220 7.34 0.91 0.88
N PHE A 221 6.08 0.93 0.50
CA PHE A 221 5.42 2.04 -0.16
C PHE A 221 4.59 2.88 0.81
N CYS A 222 4.11 4.01 0.37
CA CYS A 222 3.22 4.86 1.14
C CYS A 222 1.84 4.91 0.51
N ALA A 223 0.82 4.87 1.35
CA ALA A 223 -0.58 5.11 0.97
C ALA A 223 -1.29 5.94 2.04
N GLY A 224 -2.40 6.57 1.65
CA GLY A 224 -3.34 7.25 2.52
C GLY A 224 -3.04 8.74 2.73
N GLY A 225 -3.91 9.60 2.19
CA GLY A 225 -3.90 11.03 2.46
C GLY A 225 -3.07 11.90 1.52
N ILE A 226 -2.38 11.36 0.52
CA ILE A 226 -1.64 12.17 -0.47
C ILE A 226 -2.64 12.92 -1.34
N ALA A 227 -2.53 14.26 -1.39
CA ALA A 227 -3.39 15.13 -2.18
C ALA A 227 -2.62 16.14 -3.05
N THR A 228 -1.33 16.33 -2.77
CA THR A 228 -0.48 17.32 -3.45
C THR A 228 0.86 16.71 -3.89
N PRO A 229 1.55 17.33 -4.88
CA PRO A 229 2.92 16.94 -5.23
C PRO A 229 3.89 16.99 -4.05
N ALA A 230 3.75 17.98 -3.17
CA ALA A 230 4.59 18.14 -1.99
C ALA A 230 4.37 16.98 -0.98
N ASP A 231 3.14 16.47 -0.83
CA ASP A 231 2.86 15.29 0.00
C ASP A 231 3.60 14.06 -0.53
N ALA A 232 3.52 13.81 -1.84
CA ALA A 232 4.22 12.69 -2.47
C ALA A 232 5.75 12.79 -2.25
N SER A 233 6.32 13.97 -2.49
CA SER A 233 7.73 14.25 -2.23
C SER A 233 8.11 14.03 -0.76
N LEU A 234 7.27 14.49 0.18
CA LEU A 234 7.49 14.28 1.62
C LEU A 234 7.59 12.78 1.95
N MET A 235 6.66 11.97 1.45
CA MET A 235 6.65 10.55 1.75
C MET A 235 7.86 9.82 1.16
N MET A 236 8.27 10.15 -0.05
CA MET A 236 9.49 9.62 -0.66
C MET A 236 10.74 10.01 0.15
N GLN A 237 10.83 11.26 0.63
CA GLN A 237 11.94 11.71 1.48
C GLN A 237 11.92 11.07 2.88
N LEU A 238 10.76 10.67 3.40
CA LEU A 238 10.64 9.89 4.62
C LEU A 238 11.02 8.41 4.45
N GLY A 239 11.32 7.99 3.22
CA GLY A 239 11.83 6.67 2.90
C GLY A 239 10.80 5.68 2.36
N ALA A 240 9.67 6.17 1.85
CA ALA A 240 8.82 5.38 0.99
C ALA A 240 9.57 5.08 -0.33
N GLU A 241 9.38 3.89 -0.87
CA GLU A 241 10.01 3.47 -2.13
C GLU A 241 9.09 3.72 -3.34
N SER A 242 7.81 4.05 -3.09
CA SER A 242 6.79 4.48 -4.06
C SER A 242 5.57 4.99 -3.30
N VAL A 243 4.55 5.52 -4.01
CA VAL A 243 3.32 6.04 -3.42
C VAL A 243 2.08 5.50 -4.11
N PHE A 244 1.02 5.29 -3.32
CA PHE A 244 -0.34 5.03 -3.80
C PHE A 244 -1.17 6.30 -3.66
N VAL A 245 -1.86 6.71 -4.71
CA VAL A 245 -2.69 7.91 -4.70
C VAL A 245 -4.01 7.64 -5.45
N GLY A 246 -5.13 7.89 -4.82
CA GLY A 246 -6.45 7.72 -5.44
C GLY A 246 -7.26 9.00 -5.40
N SER A 247 -8.02 9.20 -4.33
CA SER A 247 -8.90 10.36 -4.16
C SER A 247 -8.18 11.70 -4.35
N GLY A 248 -6.91 11.79 -3.95
CA GLY A 248 -6.09 13.00 -4.10
C GLY A 248 -5.94 13.46 -5.55
N ILE A 249 -5.99 12.53 -6.51
CA ILE A 249 -5.96 12.81 -7.94
C ILE A 249 -7.39 13.00 -8.46
N PHE A 250 -8.23 11.97 -8.35
CA PHE A 250 -9.51 11.91 -9.06
C PHE A 250 -10.65 12.71 -8.42
N LYS A 251 -10.42 13.32 -7.26
CA LYS A 251 -11.32 14.30 -6.61
C LYS A 251 -10.78 15.72 -6.64
N SER A 252 -9.74 16.00 -7.41
CA SER A 252 -9.23 17.34 -7.66
C SER A 252 -9.91 17.99 -8.87
N ASP A 253 -9.73 19.29 -9.06
CA ASP A 253 -10.32 20.05 -10.19
C ASP A 253 -9.83 19.54 -11.55
N ASP A 254 -8.56 19.11 -11.64
CA ASP A 254 -7.92 18.64 -12.87
C ASP A 254 -7.13 17.35 -12.59
N PRO A 255 -7.77 16.17 -12.66
CA PRO A 255 -7.13 14.89 -12.38
C PRO A 255 -5.90 14.58 -13.26
N ALA A 256 -5.96 14.86 -14.55
CA ALA A 256 -4.88 14.56 -15.49
C ALA A 256 -3.61 15.37 -15.13
N ARG A 257 -3.77 16.65 -14.92
CA ARG A 257 -2.67 17.53 -14.55
C ARG A 257 -2.13 17.23 -13.15
N ARG A 258 -3.02 16.89 -12.21
CA ARG A 258 -2.67 16.49 -10.85
C ARG A 258 -1.88 15.17 -10.85
N ALA A 259 -2.30 14.20 -11.63
CA ALA A 259 -1.62 12.92 -11.79
C ALA A 259 -0.17 13.12 -12.29
N ALA A 260 0.00 13.86 -13.40
CA ALA A 260 1.33 14.16 -13.94
C ALA A 260 2.23 14.91 -12.94
N ALA A 261 1.67 15.87 -12.20
CA ALA A 261 2.40 16.62 -11.19
C ALA A 261 2.85 15.76 -10.00
N ILE A 262 2.04 14.79 -9.57
CA ILE A 262 2.39 13.84 -8.51
C ILE A 262 3.46 12.86 -9.00
N VAL A 263 3.40 12.38 -10.25
CA VAL A 263 4.45 11.55 -10.85
C VAL A 263 5.79 12.30 -10.89
N GLU A 264 5.80 13.55 -11.38
CA GLU A 264 7.00 14.39 -11.42
C GLU A 264 7.60 14.60 -10.03
N ALA A 265 6.77 14.93 -9.03
CA ALA A 265 7.20 15.14 -7.65
C ALA A 265 7.67 13.86 -6.96
N THR A 266 7.13 12.70 -7.31
CA THR A 266 7.58 11.41 -6.80
C THR A 266 8.94 11.05 -7.38
N THR A 267 9.09 11.18 -8.69
CA THR A 267 10.33 10.86 -9.42
C THR A 267 11.48 11.79 -8.98
N HIS A 268 11.21 13.06 -8.83
CA HIS A 268 12.20 14.09 -8.51
C HIS A 268 12.05 14.65 -7.08
N HIS A 269 11.65 13.83 -6.14
CA HIS A 269 11.28 14.21 -4.77
C HIS A 269 12.36 14.97 -3.98
N ARG A 270 13.62 14.91 -4.40
CA ARG A 270 14.74 15.66 -3.76
C ARG A 270 15.03 16.99 -4.42
N ASP A 271 14.43 17.28 -5.57
CA ASP A 271 14.59 18.54 -6.28
C ASP A 271 13.41 19.49 -5.93
N ALA A 272 13.62 20.33 -4.92
CA ALA A 272 12.61 21.26 -4.44
C ALA A 272 12.10 22.22 -5.54
N LEU A 273 12.93 22.59 -6.52
CA LEU A 273 12.52 23.46 -7.61
C LEU A 273 11.59 22.75 -8.58
N ARG A 274 11.85 21.47 -8.89
CA ARG A 274 10.93 20.65 -9.71
C ARG A 274 9.62 20.42 -8.99
N VAL A 275 9.64 20.11 -7.69
CA VAL A 275 8.42 19.94 -6.89
C VAL A 275 7.61 21.25 -6.85
N ALA A 276 8.27 22.40 -6.70
CA ALA A 276 7.61 23.72 -6.75
C ALA A 276 6.92 23.95 -8.10
N ARG A 277 7.63 23.76 -9.22
CA ARG A 277 7.07 23.89 -10.57
C ARG A 277 5.92 22.93 -10.83
N ALA A 278 6.04 21.66 -10.41
CA ALA A 278 4.98 20.68 -10.51
C ALA A 278 3.72 21.08 -9.71
N SER A 279 3.88 21.87 -8.66
CA SER A 279 2.78 22.33 -7.80
C SER A 279 2.05 23.55 -8.33
N GLU A 280 2.56 24.21 -9.38
CA GLU A 280 1.99 25.47 -9.90
C GLU A 280 0.70 25.25 -10.67
N GLY A 281 -0.32 26.06 -10.37
CA GLY A 281 -1.55 26.19 -11.16
C GLY A 281 -2.38 24.90 -11.30
N LEU A 282 -2.36 24.01 -10.31
CA LEU A 282 -3.10 22.75 -10.34
C LEU A 282 -4.58 22.85 -9.97
N GLY A 283 -5.10 24.05 -9.71
CA GLY A 283 -6.45 24.22 -9.17
C GLY A 283 -6.59 23.72 -7.74
N GLN A 284 -7.82 23.56 -7.29
CA GLN A 284 -8.05 23.07 -5.93
C GLN A 284 -7.70 21.57 -5.81
N ALA A 285 -7.09 21.22 -4.69
CA ALA A 285 -6.95 19.82 -4.29
C ALA A 285 -8.32 19.25 -3.91
N MET A 286 -8.39 17.93 -3.71
CA MET A 286 -9.60 17.29 -3.20
C MET A 286 -10.10 17.98 -1.93
N GLN A 287 -11.42 17.97 -1.70
CA GLN A 287 -11.96 18.35 -0.41
C GLN A 287 -11.45 17.36 0.65
N SER A 288 -10.68 17.88 1.60
CA SER A 288 -9.99 17.06 2.61
C SER A 288 -10.77 17.01 3.92
N LEU A 289 -10.56 15.91 4.67
CA LEU A 289 -11.07 15.71 6.02
C LEU A 289 -9.88 15.70 6.97
N GLU A 290 -9.89 16.56 7.99
CA GLU A 290 -8.87 16.53 9.04
C GLU A 290 -9.01 15.24 9.87
N THR A 291 -8.04 14.36 9.81
CA THR A 291 -8.10 13.01 10.41
C THR A 291 -8.38 13.05 11.92
N ARG A 292 -7.86 14.05 12.62
CA ARG A 292 -8.09 14.24 14.06
C ARG A 292 -9.55 14.48 14.47
N LYS A 293 -10.41 14.80 13.51
CA LYS A 293 -11.85 15.03 13.71
C LYS A 293 -12.69 13.79 13.42
N LEU A 294 -12.08 12.71 12.95
CA LEU A 294 -12.76 11.45 12.69
C LEU A 294 -12.90 10.66 14.00
N ASP A 295 -14.08 10.06 14.19
CA ASP A 295 -14.29 9.11 15.26
C ASP A 295 -13.48 7.83 15.02
N GLU A 296 -13.12 7.12 16.07
CA GLU A 296 -12.30 5.90 16.01
C GLU A 296 -12.90 4.84 15.06
N GLN A 297 -14.22 4.72 15.00
CA GLN A 297 -14.94 3.82 14.11
C GLN A 297 -14.84 4.21 12.63
N GLN A 298 -14.50 5.46 12.33
CA GLN A 298 -14.31 5.98 10.97
C GLN A 298 -12.87 5.79 10.47
N LEU A 299 -11.95 5.42 11.36
CA LEU A 299 -10.55 5.19 11.00
C LEU A 299 -10.41 3.83 10.30
N LEU A 300 -10.16 3.88 8.99
CA LEU A 300 -9.97 2.66 8.18
C LEU A 300 -8.68 1.93 8.57
N ALA A 301 -7.65 2.67 9.00
CA ALA A 301 -6.36 2.12 9.40
C ALA A 301 -6.44 1.15 10.59
N ASN A 302 -7.49 1.23 11.41
CA ASN A 302 -7.69 0.34 12.56
C ASN A 302 -8.19 -1.07 12.18
N ARG A 303 -8.61 -1.27 10.93
CA ARG A 303 -9.08 -2.56 10.44
C ARG A 303 -7.92 -3.52 10.20
N GLY A 304 -8.07 -4.77 10.63
CA GLY A 304 -7.11 -5.85 10.35
C GLY A 304 -5.70 -5.55 10.91
N TRP A 305 -5.64 -5.43 12.21
CA TRP A 305 -4.39 -5.20 12.97
C TRP A 305 -3.36 -6.35 12.90
#